data_feeef92faaf1ca20d9bc9ee081ddaf29
#
_entry.id   feeef92faaf1ca20d9bc9ee081ddaf29
#
_cell.length_a   1.000
_cell.length_b   1.000
_cell.length_c   1.000
_cell.angle_alpha   90.00
_cell.angle_beta   90.00
_cell.angle_gamma   90.00
#
_symmetry.space_group_name_H-M   'P 1'
#
loop_
_entity.id
_entity.type
_entity.pdbx_description
1 polymer ?
#
loop_
_entity_poly.entity_id
_entity_poly.type
_entity_poly.pdbx_seq_one_letter_code
_entity_poly.pdbx_strand_id
1 'polypeptide(L)'
;MDRTFCIAPMMGRTDTHFRNLCRFASKHAVLFTEMVHSNALLKNKRIDKYIQKTDIENPVVFQLGGSEPSDLAEATTIINENKYDEINLNVGCPSPRVKSGGFGAFLMYEPTKVKDCLSAMTASSDIPITAKIRLGVDNQDIEETLDNFIEIILQSGIKTLYVHARKGMLEGLNPKENRNIPPLNYERVYRLKEDFPDIEIILNGGLSNFLEDKNKLQMVDGLMYGRYVCEKPYELTKVDKIFYQSTKEIDIETLVMMMEKYLIENQNLGFSGYLIKRHMVNFFKGFSYSKKIRQIIMSDNLNVDEIIRILKKKHLLVA
;
A
#
# COMPACT_ATOMS: atom_id res chain seq x y z
N MET A 1 2.86 10.75 -11.49
CA MET A 1 3.23 9.40 -11.02
C MET A 1 2.35 8.40 -11.74
N ASP A 2 2.91 7.31 -12.26
CA ASP A 2 2.14 6.21 -12.89
C ASP A 2 1.61 5.26 -11.81
N ARG A 3 0.30 5.11 -11.70
CA ARG A 3 -0.39 4.30 -10.68
C ARG A 3 -0.95 2.98 -11.23
N THR A 4 -0.48 2.53 -12.38
CA THR A 4 -0.90 1.25 -12.99
C THR A 4 -0.81 0.08 -12.00
N PHE A 5 0.25 0.04 -11.16
CA PHE A 5 0.41 -0.96 -10.12
C PHE A 5 0.80 -0.33 -8.79
N CYS A 6 -0.01 -0.56 -7.75
CA CYS A 6 0.20 -0.02 -6.41
C CYS A 6 0.22 -1.13 -5.34
N ILE A 7 0.99 -0.92 -4.27
CA ILE A 7 1.00 -1.78 -3.08
C ILE A 7 0.25 -1.07 -1.96
N ALA A 8 -0.84 -1.67 -1.49
CA ALA A 8 -1.73 -1.08 -0.50
C ALA A 8 -1.07 -0.87 0.87
N PRO A 9 -1.47 0.18 1.62
CA PRO A 9 -1.04 0.40 3.01
C PRO A 9 -1.51 -0.74 3.90
N MET A 10 -0.57 -1.38 4.61
CA MET A 10 -0.83 -2.57 5.43
C MET A 10 -0.11 -2.47 6.78
N MET A 11 -0.85 -2.17 7.86
CA MET A 11 -0.32 -2.08 9.23
C MET A 11 0.46 -3.34 9.62
N GLY A 12 1.65 -3.14 10.21
CA GLY A 12 2.58 -4.18 10.60
C GLY A 12 3.32 -4.86 9.43
N ARG A 13 3.19 -4.30 8.20
CA ARG A 13 3.76 -4.92 7.00
C ARG A 13 4.49 -3.97 6.07
N THR A 14 3.90 -2.80 5.74
CA THR A 14 4.49 -1.88 4.74
C THR A 14 5.38 -0.81 5.38
N ASP A 15 6.20 -1.25 6.35
CA ASP A 15 7.29 -0.43 6.91
C ASP A 15 8.37 -0.14 5.86
N THR A 16 9.31 0.75 6.18
CA THR A 16 10.38 1.15 5.26
C THR A 16 11.21 -0.06 4.78
N HIS A 17 11.46 -1.04 5.63
CA HIS A 17 12.24 -2.22 5.24
C HIS A 17 11.51 -3.07 4.20
N PHE A 18 10.20 -3.30 4.37
CA PHE A 18 9.40 -3.99 3.36
C PHE A 18 9.37 -3.21 2.04
N ARG A 19 9.18 -1.88 2.09
CA ARG A 19 9.14 -1.04 0.89
C ARG A 19 10.47 -1.07 0.12
N ASN A 20 11.60 -1.01 0.82
CA ASN A 20 12.92 -1.15 0.19
C ASN A 20 13.06 -2.50 -0.53
N LEU A 21 12.69 -3.61 0.14
CA LEU A 21 12.76 -4.93 -0.49
C LEU A 21 11.79 -5.05 -1.69
N CYS A 22 10.61 -4.44 -1.63
CA CYS A 22 9.70 -4.37 -2.77
C CYS A 22 10.31 -3.57 -3.94
N ARG A 23 11.02 -2.47 -3.65
CA ARG A 23 11.67 -1.66 -4.67
C ARG A 23 12.83 -2.38 -5.37
N PHE A 24 13.52 -3.28 -4.67
CA PHE A 24 14.49 -4.16 -5.32
C PHE A 24 13.82 -5.09 -6.34
N ALA A 25 12.61 -5.56 -6.05
CA ALA A 25 11.87 -6.47 -6.93
C ALA A 25 11.14 -5.76 -8.08
N SER A 26 10.67 -4.53 -7.89
CA SER A 26 9.98 -3.72 -8.91
C SER A 26 10.38 -2.25 -8.81
N LYS A 27 10.80 -1.68 -9.93
CA LYS A 27 11.20 -0.26 -10.02
C LYS A 27 10.01 0.69 -10.14
N HIS A 28 8.89 0.20 -10.66
CA HIS A 28 7.76 1.04 -11.06
C HIS A 28 6.57 1.00 -10.08
N ALA A 29 6.43 -0.09 -9.30
CA ALA A 29 5.33 -0.21 -8.35
C ALA A 29 5.25 1.01 -7.40
N VAL A 30 4.06 1.60 -7.26
CA VAL A 30 3.80 2.65 -6.27
C VAL A 30 3.66 2.03 -4.90
N LEU A 31 4.50 2.45 -3.96
CA LEU A 31 4.53 1.93 -2.60
C LEU A 31 3.72 2.82 -1.66
N PHE A 32 3.14 2.24 -0.63
CA PHE A 32 2.44 2.98 0.42
C PHE A 32 3.10 2.74 1.77
N THR A 33 3.13 3.78 2.61
CA THR A 33 3.47 3.61 4.03
C THR A 33 2.37 2.84 4.75
N GLU A 34 2.60 2.47 5.99
CA GLU A 34 1.53 2.17 6.93
C GLU A 34 0.72 3.45 7.20
N MET A 35 -0.53 3.29 7.62
CA MET A 35 -1.34 4.45 8.03
C MET A 35 -0.79 5.06 9.31
N VAL A 36 -0.47 6.34 9.28
CA VAL A 36 -0.05 7.14 10.44
C VAL A 36 -1.16 8.13 10.79
N HIS A 37 -1.58 8.17 12.04
CA HIS A 37 -2.57 9.16 12.49
C HIS A 37 -1.91 10.54 12.62
N SER A 38 -2.59 11.62 12.20
CA SER A 38 -2.10 13.00 12.28
C SER A 38 -1.52 13.34 13.67
N ASN A 39 -2.23 13.01 14.74
CA ASN A 39 -1.76 13.20 16.10
C ASN A 39 -0.42 12.47 16.44
N ALA A 40 -0.07 11.40 15.72
CA ALA A 40 1.20 10.74 15.93
C ALA A 40 2.38 11.59 15.40
N LEU A 41 2.14 12.40 14.39
CA LEU A 41 3.11 13.35 13.88
C LEU A 41 3.17 14.62 14.72
N LEU A 42 2.02 15.13 15.16
CA LEU A 42 1.93 16.42 15.86
C LEU A 42 2.34 16.35 17.34
N LYS A 43 2.04 15.23 18.01
CA LYS A 43 2.19 15.11 19.48
C LYS A 43 3.38 14.24 19.91
N ASN A 44 4.06 13.56 18.97
CA ASN A 44 5.15 12.67 19.32
C ASN A 44 6.51 13.35 19.08
N LYS A 45 7.40 13.28 20.07
CA LYS A 45 8.76 13.81 19.96
C LYS A 45 9.66 13.01 18.99
N ARG A 46 9.26 11.80 18.63
CA ARG A 46 10.02 10.89 17.74
C ARG A 46 9.27 10.64 16.44
N ILE A 47 8.98 11.72 15.72
CA ILE A 47 8.29 11.65 14.44
C ILE A 47 9.10 10.89 13.38
N ASP A 48 10.41 10.89 13.48
CA ASP A 48 11.33 10.18 12.56
C ASP A 48 10.90 8.73 12.29
N LYS A 49 10.36 8.06 13.31
CA LYS A 49 9.88 6.69 13.19
C LYS A 49 8.72 6.51 12.21
N TYR A 50 7.93 7.56 12.02
CA TYR A 50 6.73 7.54 11.19
C TYR A 50 7.00 8.01 9.76
N ILE A 51 7.95 8.96 9.62
CA ILE A 51 8.29 9.57 8.32
C ILE A 51 9.53 8.97 7.67
N GLN A 52 10.13 7.95 8.30
CA GLN A 52 11.34 7.30 7.79
C GLN A 52 11.12 6.67 6.41
N LYS A 53 11.92 7.09 5.45
CA LYS A 53 12.05 6.43 4.15
C LYS A 53 13.47 6.59 3.61
N THR A 54 13.80 5.81 2.59
CA THR A 54 15.01 5.98 1.79
C THR A 54 14.64 6.54 0.40
N ASP A 55 15.58 7.20 -0.27
CA ASP A 55 15.31 7.78 -1.60
C ASP A 55 15.00 6.71 -2.65
N ILE A 56 15.46 5.47 -2.47
CA ILE A 56 15.16 4.37 -3.40
C ILE A 56 13.72 3.90 -3.33
N GLU A 57 12.97 4.19 -2.27
CA GLU A 57 11.57 3.77 -2.14
C GLU A 57 10.64 4.46 -3.14
N ASN A 58 11.00 5.64 -3.66
CA ASN A 58 10.16 6.40 -4.60
C ASN A 58 9.86 5.62 -5.89
N PRO A 59 8.63 5.70 -6.43
CA PRO A 59 7.52 6.49 -5.92
C PRO A 59 6.87 5.89 -4.68
N VAL A 60 6.65 6.71 -3.65
CA VAL A 60 6.06 6.28 -2.37
C VAL A 60 5.02 7.28 -1.86
N VAL A 61 3.87 6.76 -1.45
CA VAL A 61 2.72 7.50 -0.93
C VAL A 61 2.70 7.40 0.60
N PHE A 62 2.56 8.53 1.28
CA PHE A 62 2.34 8.57 2.72
C PHE A 62 0.84 8.49 3.02
N GLN A 63 0.41 7.53 3.84
CA GLN A 63 -1.00 7.45 4.21
C GLN A 63 -1.25 8.05 5.60
N LEU A 64 -2.09 9.10 5.65
CA LEU A 64 -2.60 9.72 6.87
C LEU A 64 -3.95 9.14 7.29
N GLY A 65 -4.15 9.05 8.61
CA GLY A 65 -5.45 8.90 9.25
C GLY A 65 -5.73 10.09 10.15
N GLY A 66 -6.98 10.51 10.20
CA GLY A 66 -7.45 11.63 11.01
C GLY A 66 -8.81 12.10 10.51
N SER A 67 -9.41 13.03 11.24
CA SER A 67 -10.72 13.60 10.93
C SER A 67 -10.83 15.09 11.26
N GLU A 68 -9.75 15.70 11.76
CA GLU A 68 -9.73 17.14 12.05
C GLU A 68 -8.94 17.85 10.94
N PRO A 69 -9.59 18.78 10.21
CA PRO A 69 -8.96 19.47 9.06
C PRO A 69 -7.65 20.19 9.43
N SER A 70 -7.61 20.90 10.57
CA SER A 70 -6.40 21.60 11.03
C SER A 70 -5.24 20.65 11.34
N ASP A 71 -5.51 19.53 12.01
CA ASP A 71 -4.48 18.53 12.34
C ASP A 71 -3.93 17.85 11.07
N LEU A 72 -4.81 17.61 10.11
CA LEU A 72 -4.42 17.02 8.83
C LEU A 72 -3.61 18.01 7.97
N ALA A 73 -3.95 19.29 7.97
CA ALA A 73 -3.19 20.34 7.30
C ALA A 73 -1.77 20.45 7.86
N GLU A 74 -1.63 20.52 9.19
CA GLU A 74 -0.32 20.60 9.85
C GLU A 74 0.51 19.34 9.60
N ALA A 75 -0.10 18.14 9.72
CA ALA A 75 0.56 16.89 9.42
C ALA A 75 1.00 16.81 7.94
N THR A 76 0.20 17.34 7.01
CA THR A 76 0.52 17.41 5.59
C THR A 76 1.77 18.27 5.33
N THR A 77 1.89 19.42 5.97
CA THR A 77 3.08 20.27 5.89
C THR A 77 4.34 19.51 6.32
N ILE A 78 4.29 18.78 7.43
CA ILE A 78 5.42 17.95 7.90
C ILE A 78 5.82 16.92 6.83
N ILE A 79 4.84 16.25 6.20
CA ILE A 79 5.13 15.21 5.21
C ILE A 79 5.68 15.81 3.92
N ASN A 80 5.20 16.97 3.52
CA ASN A 80 5.63 17.69 2.31
C ASN A 80 7.16 17.93 2.32
N GLU A 81 7.72 18.25 3.48
CA GLU A 81 9.16 18.45 3.68
C GLU A 81 9.99 17.16 3.54
N ASN A 82 9.34 15.98 3.55
CA ASN A 82 10.00 14.68 3.59
C ASN A 82 10.05 13.94 2.24
N LYS A 83 9.83 14.65 1.11
CA LYS A 83 10.01 14.14 -0.26
C LYS A 83 9.19 12.87 -0.58
N TYR A 84 7.98 12.76 -0.05
CA TYR A 84 7.00 11.78 -0.52
C TYR A 84 6.42 12.24 -1.86
N ASP A 85 5.93 11.29 -2.67
CA ASP A 85 5.39 11.60 -4.00
C ASP A 85 3.90 11.94 -3.96
N GLU A 86 3.21 11.56 -2.89
CA GLU A 86 1.77 11.75 -2.70
C GLU A 86 1.42 11.59 -1.21
N ILE A 87 0.37 12.27 -0.77
CA ILE A 87 -0.25 12.06 0.56
C ILE A 87 -1.68 11.56 0.37
N ASN A 88 -2.00 10.45 1.03
CA ASN A 88 -3.29 9.77 0.91
C ASN A 88 -4.07 9.82 2.22
N LEU A 89 -5.30 10.29 2.19
CA LEU A 89 -6.20 10.21 3.36
C LEU A 89 -6.87 8.83 3.42
N ASN A 90 -6.80 8.19 4.58
CA ASN A 90 -7.52 6.93 4.83
C ASN A 90 -8.98 7.19 5.20
N VAL A 91 -9.89 6.78 4.32
CA VAL A 91 -11.35 6.84 4.52
C VAL A 91 -11.98 5.43 4.40
N GLY A 92 -11.16 4.38 4.57
CA GLY A 92 -11.62 3.01 4.31
C GLY A 92 -11.28 1.96 5.40
N CYS A 93 -10.54 2.31 6.45
CA CYS A 93 -10.17 1.35 7.49
C CYS A 93 -11.32 1.15 8.50
N PRO A 94 -11.88 -0.08 8.64
CA PRO A 94 -13.02 -0.34 9.53
C PRO A 94 -12.57 -0.88 10.91
N SER A 95 -11.32 -0.66 11.33
CA SER A 95 -10.86 -1.23 12.60
C SER A 95 -11.52 -0.57 13.80
N PRO A 96 -11.78 -1.30 14.90
CA PRO A 96 -12.42 -0.72 16.11
C PRO A 96 -11.68 0.50 16.66
N ARG A 97 -10.34 0.47 16.65
CA ARG A 97 -9.51 1.60 17.11
C ARG A 97 -9.69 2.83 16.21
N VAL A 98 -9.86 2.64 14.92
CA VAL A 98 -10.07 3.71 13.94
C VAL A 98 -11.49 4.27 14.11
N LYS A 99 -12.50 3.40 14.27
CA LYS A 99 -13.89 3.79 14.53
C LYS A 99 -14.00 4.62 15.82
N SER A 100 -13.40 4.16 16.92
CA SER A 100 -13.43 4.90 18.19
C SER A 100 -12.73 6.26 18.12
N GLY A 101 -11.79 6.43 17.20
CA GLY A 101 -11.13 7.70 16.89
C GLY A 101 -11.89 8.59 15.91
N GLY A 102 -13.06 8.17 15.41
CA GLY A 102 -13.90 8.95 14.50
C GLY A 102 -13.28 9.19 13.11
N PHE A 103 -12.41 8.28 12.60
CA PHE A 103 -11.77 8.42 11.31
C PHE A 103 -11.81 7.10 10.49
N GLY A 104 -11.11 7.04 9.34
CA GLY A 104 -11.14 5.88 8.46
C GLY A 104 -12.51 5.62 7.84
N ALA A 105 -12.98 4.38 7.84
CA ALA A 105 -14.25 4.02 7.18
C ALA A 105 -15.48 4.69 7.81
N PHE A 106 -15.41 5.09 9.08
CA PHE A 106 -16.47 5.86 9.73
C PHE A 106 -16.78 7.18 9.01
N LEU A 107 -15.75 7.82 8.44
CA LEU A 107 -15.90 9.07 7.68
C LEU A 107 -16.75 8.95 6.41
N MET A 108 -17.04 7.74 5.94
CA MET A 108 -17.98 7.58 4.82
C MET A 108 -19.43 7.98 5.15
N TYR A 109 -19.75 8.18 6.43
CA TYR A 109 -21.00 8.82 6.86
C TYR A 109 -20.97 10.34 6.82
N GLU A 110 -19.77 10.95 6.70
CA GLU A 110 -19.56 12.39 6.87
C GLU A 110 -18.86 13.00 5.62
N PRO A 111 -19.47 12.96 4.42
CA PRO A 111 -18.81 13.39 3.18
C PRO A 111 -18.32 14.85 3.22
N THR A 112 -19.09 15.76 3.84
CA THR A 112 -18.69 17.16 4.01
C THR A 112 -17.43 17.28 4.85
N LYS A 113 -17.31 16.53 5.93
CA LYS A 113 -16.12 16.51 6.78
C LYS A 113 -14.90 15.96 6.02
N VAL A 114 -15.09 14.93 5.21
CA VAL A 114 -14.01 14.40 4.34
C VAL A 114 -13.58 15.46 3.34
N LYS A 115 -14.50 16.14 2.70
CA LYS A 115 -14.21 17.25 1.79
C LYS A 115 -13.39 18.34 2.49
N ASP A 116 -13.78 18.76 3.70
CA ASP A 116 -13.09 19.79 4.45
C ASP A 116 -11.67 19.35 4.85
N CYS A 117 -11.50 18.08 5.26
CA CYS A 117 -10.19 17.49 5.51
C CYS A 117 -9.30 17.50 4.26
N LEU A 118 -9.83 17.00 3.13
CA LEU A 118 -9.08 16.96 1.87
C LEU A 118 -8.75 18.36 1.36
N SER A 119 -9.66 19.34 1.49
CA SER A 119 -9.43 20.73 1.12
C SER A 119 -8.30 21.35 1.94
N ALA A 120 -8.29 21.12 3.27
CA ALA A 120 -7.25 21.61 4.15
C ALA A 120 -5.87 20.98 3.82
N MET A 121 -5.84 19.68 3.54
CA MET A 121 -4.62 18.99 3.08
C MET A 121 -4.13 19.53 1.75
N THR A 122 -5.03 19.73 0.78
CA THR A 122 -4.68 20.26 -0.57
C THR A 122 -4.12 21.68 -0.48
N ALA A 123 -4.69 22.51 0.37
CA ALA A 123 -4.20 23.88 0.58
C ALA A 123 -2.81 23.93 1.28
N SER A 124 -2.40 22.86 1.94
CA SER A 124 -1.15 22.75 2.70
C SER A 124 -0.09 21.86 2.01
N SER A 125 -0.30 21.50 0.73
CA SER A 125 0.56 20.54 0.03
C SER A 125 0.96 21.00 -1.35
N ASP A 126 2.24 20.81 -1.69
CA ASP A 126 2.78 20.98 -3.05
C ASP A 126 2.74 19.66 -3.85
N ILE A 127 2.44 18.52 -3.19
CA ILE A 127 2.33 17.21 -3.82
C ILE A 127 0.87 16.73 -3.83
N PRO A 128 0.49 15.81 -4.74
CA PRO A 128 -0.89 15.34 -4.86
C PRO A 128 -1.49 14.84 -3.55
N ILE A 129 -2.72 15.27 -3.27
CA ILE A 129 -3.56 14.71 -2.19
C ILE A 129 -4.58 13.77 -2.83
N THR A 130 -4.75 12.60 -2.23
CA THR A 130 -5.65 11.54 -2.69
C THR A 130 -6.42 10.92 -1.53
N ALA A 131 -7.42 10.10 -1.82
CA ALA A 131 -8.18 9.40 -0.79
C ALA A 131 -8.27 7.89 -1.08
N LYS A 132 -8.24 7.07 0.00
CA LYS A 132 -8.51 5.64 -0.11
C LYS A 132 -9.80 5.30 0.62
N ILE A 133 -10.80 4.87 -0.16
CA ILE A 133 -12.18 4.68 0.26
C ILE A 133 -12.64 3.22 0.14
N ARG A 134 -13.88 2.96 0.54
CA ARG A 134 -14.66 1.76 0.23
C ARG A 134 -15.89 2.13 -0.59
N LEU A 135 -16.72 1.14 -0.93
CA LEU A 135 -17.99 1.36 -1.63
C LEU A 135 -19.08 1.95 -0.72
N GLY A 136 -18.87 1.97 0.56
CA GLY A 136 -19.80 2.40 1.59
C GLY A 136 -19.54 1.66 2.89
N VAL A 137 -20.36 1.91 3.90
CA VAL A 137 -20.29 1.25 5.22
C VAL A 137 -21.65 0.73 5.64
N ASP A 138 -21.64 -0.36 6.39
CA ASP A 138 -22.81 -1.00 6.99
C ASP A 138 -24.00 -1.13 6.01
N ASN A 139 -25.14 -0.50 6.28
CA ASN A 139 -26.35 -0.60 5.48
C ASN A 139 -26.49 0.50 4.40
N GLN A 140 -25.45 1.35 4.20
CA GLN A 140 -25.50 2.34 3.12
C GLN A 140 -25.80 1.70 1.78
N ASP A 141 -26.67 2.32 1.00
CA ASP A 141 -26.82 2.00 -0.41
C ASP A 141 -25.58 2.44 -1.17
N ILE A 142 -24.95 1.50 -1.89
CA ILE A 142 -23.70 1.76 -2.61
C ILE A 142 -23.93 2.43 -3.97
N GLU A 143 -25.16 2.53 -4.44
CA GLU A 143 -25.47 3.19 -5.70
C GLU A 143 -25.52 4.72 -5.49
N GLU A 144 -26.58 5.20 -4.89
CA GLU A 144 -26.79 6.64 -4.69
C GLU A 144 -25.85 7.25 -3.65
N THR A 145 -25.63 6.55 -2.52
CA THR A 145 -24.82 7.10 -1.42
C THR A 145 -23.35 7.27 -1.82
N LEU A 146 -22.79 6.35 -2.63
CA LEU A 146 -21.41 6.44 -3.04
C LEU A 146 -21.20 7.59 -4.03
N ASP A 147 -22.08 7.76 -5.01
CA ASP A 147 -21.95 8.82 -6.00
C ASP A 147 -22.05 10.20 -5.37
N ASN A 148 -23.05 10.41 -4.50
CA ASN A 148 -23.14 11.65 -3.71
C ASN A 148 -21.90 11.88 -2.82
N PHE A 149 -21.35 10.83 -2.21
CA PHE A 149 -20.11 10.93 -1.45
C PHE A 149 -18.96 11.41 -2.32
N ILE A 150 -18.79 10.82 -3.52
CA ILE A 150 -17.74 11.18 -4.48
C ILE A 150 -17.90 12.61 -4.95
N GLU A 151 -19.11 13.02 -5.38
CA GLU A 151 -19.40 14.39 -5.83
C GLU A 151 -19.01 15.44 -4.78
N ILE A 152 -19.30 15.16 -3.51
CA ILE A 152 -18.96 16.08 -2.42
C ILE A 152 -17.44 16.15 -2.20
N ILE A 153 -16.76 15.00 -2.12
CA ILE A 153 -15.32 15.02 -1.84
C ILE A 153 -14.47 15.55 -2.98
N LEU A 154 -14.93 15.42 -4.23
CA LEU A 154 -14.23 15.99 -5.40
C LEU A 154 -14.21 17.52 -5.40
N GLN A 155 -15.10 18.20 -4.68
CA GLN A 155 -15.06 19.64 -4.48
C GLN A 155 -13.80 20.11 -3.74
N SER A 156 -13.07 19.21 -3.09
CA SER A 156 -11.75 19.49 -2.49
C SER A 156 -10.62 19.62 -3.50
N GLY A 157 -10.88 19.31 -4.80
CA GLY A 157 -9.89 19.37 -5.87
C GLY A 157 -9.04 18.13 -6.06
N ILE A 158 -9.25 17.04 -5.29
CA ILE A 158 -8.55 15.77 -5.51
C ILE A 158 -8.98 15.15 -6.85
N LYS A 159 -8.08 14.40 -7.47
CA LYS A 159 -8.31 13.77 -8.78
C LYS A 159 -8.02 12.26 -8.81
N THR A 160 -7.66 11.67 -7.69
CA THR A 160 -7.31 10.25 -7.63
C THR A 160 -7.95 9.59 -6.41
N LEU A 161 -8.62 8.46 -6.64
CA LEU A 161 -9.26 7.65 -5.62
C LEU A 161 -8.78 6.20 -5.69
N TYR A 162 -8.42 5.65 -4.53
CA TYR A 162 -8.14 4.23 -4.35
C TYR A 162 -9.38 3.56 -3.75
N VAL A 163 -10.08 2.76 -4.54
CA VAL A 163 -11.39 2.22 -4.16
C VAL A 163 -11.29 0.75 -3.80
N HIS A 164 -11.51 0.41 -2.52
CA HIS A 164 -11.64 -0.98 -2.12
C HIS A 164 -13.04 -1.47 -2.48
N ALA A 165 -13.14 -2.39 -3.42
CA ALA A 165 -14.38 -2.90 -4.02
C ALA A 165 -15.25 -3.74 -3.06
N ARG A 166 -15.36 -3.31 -1.79
CA ARG A 166 -16.21 -3.90 -0.74
C ARG A 166 -16.77 -2.81 0.16
N LYS A 167 -17.96 -3.06 0.72
CA LYS A 167 -18.44 -2.29 1.86
C LYS A 167 -17.57 -2.54 3.10
N GLY A 168 -17.55 -1.60 4.02
CA GLY A 168 -16.97 -1.75 5.34
C GLY A 168 -18.04 -2.02 6.38
N MET A 169 -17.89 -3.08 7.17
CA MET A 169 -18.76 -3.31 8.33
C MET A 169 -18.05 -2.75 9.56
N LEU A 170 -18.63 -1.72 10.15
CA LEU A 170 -18.08 -1.03 11.33
C LEU A 170 -18.36 -1.79 12.63
N GLU A 171 -19.35 -2.70 12.59
CA GLU A 171 -19.71 -3.58 13.70
C GLU A 171 -19.74 -5.04 13.24
N GLY A 172 -19.54 -5.95 14.18
CA GLY A 172 -19.66 -7.39 13.97
C GLY A 172 -18.52 -8.06 13.24
N LEU A 173 -17.65 -7.32 12.53
CA LEU A 173 -16.54 -7.88 11.80
C LEU A 173 -15.20 -7.23 12.18
N ASN A 174 -14.19 -8.07 12.43
CA ASN A 174 -12.81 -7.58 12.58
C ASN A 174 -12.19 -7.15 11.24
N PRO A 175 -11.02 -6.48 11.23
CA PRO A 175 -10.40 -6.00 9.99
C PRO A 175 -10.03 -7.10 8.98
N LYS A 176 -9.76 -8.34 9.43
CA LYS A 176 -9.47 -9.48 8.53
C LYS A 176 -10.76 -9.97 7.87
N GLU A 177 -11.83 -10.08 8.61
CA GLU A 177 -13.17 -10.45 8.14
C GLU A 177 -13.72 -9.43 7.16
N ASN A 178 -13.56 -8.14 7.43
CA ASN A 178 -13.93 -7.02 6.55
C ASN A 178 -13.22 -7.03 5.17
N ARG A 179 -12.17 -7.83 5.02
CA ARG A 179 -11.49 -8.04 3.74
C ARG A 179 -11.93 -9.30 3.01
N ASN A 180 -12.80 -10.11 3.62
CA ASN A 180 -13.21 -11.41 3.07
C ASN A 180 -14.74 -11.56 2.96
N ILE A 181 -15.48 -11.20 4.02
CA ILE A 181 -16.91 -11.49 4.16
C ILE A 181 -17.79 -10.57 3.30
N PRO A 182 -17.65 -9.21 3.35
CA PRO A 182 -18.43 -8.39 2.45
C PRO A 182 -18.08 -8.75 0.98
N PRO A 183 -19.07 -8.92 0.10
CA PRO A 183 -18.81 -9.33 -1.26
C PRO A 183 -17.99 -8.30 -2.03
N LEU A 184 -17.16 -8.76 -2.97
CA LEU A 184 -16.53 -7.90 -3.97
C LEU A 184 -17.57 -7.44 -4.97
N ASN A 185 -17.50 -6.15 -5.32
CA ASN A 185 -18.31 -5.57 -6.39
C ASN A 185 -17.40 -4.71 -7.28
N TYR A 186 -16.78 -5.34 -8.27
CA TYR A 186 -15.94 -4.65 -9.24
C TYR A 186 -16.76 -3.82 -10.21
N GLU A 187 -17.94 -4.31 -10.60
CA GLU A 187 -18.83 -3.61 -11.51
C GLU A 187 -19.20 -2.21 -10.98
N ARG A 188 -19.39 -2.10 -9.67
CA ARG A 188 -19.65 -0.79 -9.06
C ARG A 188 -18.47 0.16 -9.18
N VAL A 189 -17.23 -0.35 -9.12
CA VAL A 189 -16.02 0.46 -9.31
C VAL A 189 -15.85 0.84 -10.79
N TYR A 190 -16.19 -0.05 -11.71
CA TYR A 190 -16.13 0.24 -13.15
C TYR A 190 -17.12 1.34 -13.52
N ARG A 191 -18.38 1.25 -13.06
CA ARG A 191 -19.37 2.32 -13.24
C ARG A 191 -18.89 3.63 -12.62
N LEU A 192 -18.25 3.61 -11.46
CA LEU A 192 -17.68 4.83 -10.88
C LEU A 192 -16.69 5.51 -11.83
N LYS A 193 -15.87 4.72 -12.55
CA LYS A 193 -14.96 5.29 -13.57
C LYS A 193 -15.71 5.83 -14.78
N GLU A 194 -16.81 5.19 -15.20
CA GLU A 194 -17.66 5.67 -16.28
C GLU A 194 -18.36 6.98 -15.92
N ASP A 195 -18.90 7.08 -14.69
CA ASP A 195 -19.63 8.24 -14.19
C ASP A 195 -18.69 9.44 -13.91
N PHE A 196 -17.42 9.16 -13.52
CA PHE A 196 -16.41 10.18 -13.22
C PHE A 196 -15.14 9.99 -14.08
N PRO A 197 -15.22 10.17 -15.40
CA PRO A 197 -14.12 9.83 -16.33
C PRO A 197 -12.84 10.65 -16.11
N ASP A 198 -12.96 11.85 -15.57
CA ASP A 198 -11.82 12.76 -15.29
C ASP A 198 -11.06 12.42 -13.99
N ILE A 199 -11.57 11.46 -13.21
CA ILE A 199 -10.96 11.02 -11.96
C ILE A 199 -10.18 9.73 -12.19
N GLU A 200 -8.96 9.68 -11.69
CA GLU A 200 -8.15 8.48 -11.70
C GLU A 200 -8.65 7.50 -10.61
N ILE A 201 -9.14 6.35 -11.04
CA ILE A 201 -9.70 5.30 -10.15
C ILE A 201 -8.75 4.10 -10.08
N ILE A 202 -8.22 3.83 -8.90
CA ILE A 202 -7.35 2.69 -8.62
C ILE A 202 -8.14 1.60 -7.89
N LEU A 203 -8.36 0.48 -8.56
CA LEU A 203 -9.11 -0.65 -8.02
C LEU A 203 -8.31 -1.40 -6.96
N ASN A 204 -8.91 -1.63 -5.80
CA ASN A 204 -8.35 -2.45 -4.73
C ASN A 204 -9.36 -3.50 -4.25
N GLY A 205 -8.86 -4.63 -3.79
CA GLY A 205 -9.67 -5.69 -3.16
C GLY A 205 -9.69 -6.99 -3.95
N GLY A 206 -9.35 -8.10 -3.31
CA GLY A 206 -9.41 -9.45 -3.88
C GLY A 206 -8.39 -9.78 -4.97
N LEU A 207 -7.65 -8.83 -5.49
CA LEU A 207 -6.64 -9.03 -6.53
C LEU A 207 -5.56 -10.02 -6.08
N SER A 208 -5.28 -11.06 -6.89
CA SER A 208 -4.39 -12.17 -6.52
C SER A 208 -3.74 -12.88 -7.70
N ASN A 209 -3.95 -12.41 -8.93
CA ASN A 209 -3.34 -12.97 -10.13
C ASN A 209 -3.00 -11.82 -11.11
N PHE A 210 -1.72 -11.50 -11.26
CA PHE A 210 -1.27 -10.37 -12.08
C PHE A 210 -1.70 -10.46 -13.54
N LEU A 211 -1.65 -11.66 -14.14
CA LEU A 211 -1.97 -11.86 -15.55
C LEU A 211 -3.48 -11.71 -15.83
N GLU A 212 -4.31 -12.28 -14.96
CA GLU A 212 -5.77 -12.16 -15.09
C GLU A 212 -6.24 -10.75 -14.70
N ASP A 213 -5.70 -10.22 -13.60
CA ASP A 213 -6.10 -8.92 -13.06
C ASP A 213 -5.73 -7.77 -14.01
N LYS A 214 -4.65 -7.89 -14.80
CA LYS A 214 -4.23 -6.88 -15.78
C LYS A 214 -5.37 -6.46 -16.73
N ASN A 215 -6.26 -7.38 -17.08
CA ASN A 215 -7.38 -7.07 -17.98
C ASN A 215 -8.34 -6.03 -17.38
N LYS A 216 -8.39 -5.88 -16.06
CA LYS A 216 -9.21 -4.87 -15.36
C LYS A 216 -8.75 -3.43 -15.63
N LEU A 217 -7.51 -3.24 -16.11
CA LEU A 217 -7.00 -1.93 -16.53
C LEU A 217 -7.73 -1.36 -17.75
N GLN A 218 -8.57 -2.14 -18.43
CA GLN A 218 -9.48 -1.64 -19.46
C GLN A 218 -10.66 -0.85 -18.86
N MET A 219 -10.94 -1.03 -17.56
CA MET A 219 -12.08 -0.47 -16.87
C MET A 219 -11.70 0.55 -15.78
N VAL A 220 -10.43 0.59 -15.38
CA VAL A 220 -9.90 1.48 -14.32
C VAL A 220 -8.47 1.90 -14.65
N ASP A 221 -7.97 2.94 -13.98
CA ASP A 221 -6.66 3.54 -14.29
C ASP A 221 -5.49 2.80 -13.60
N GLY A 222 -5.77 1.98 -12.59
CA GLY A 222 -4.72 1.24 -11.89
C GLY A 222 -5.27 0.16 -10.95
N LEU A 223 -4.35 -0.68 -10.49
CA LEU A 223 -4.65 -1.82 -9.61
C LEU A 223 -3.81 -1.75 -8.34
N MET A 224 -4.47 -1.89 -7.18
CA MET A 224 -3.79 -1.88 -5.89
C MET A 224 -3.87 -3.24 -5.20
N TYR A 225 -2.72 -3.86 -5.02
CA TYR A 225 -2.58 -5.16 -4.35
C TYR A 225 -2.26 -5.00 -2.87
N GLY A 226 -2.91 -5.80 -2.02
CA GLY A 226 -2.65 -5.81 -0.59
C GLY A 226 -2.01 -7.11 -0.13
N ARG A 227 -2.81 -8.01 0.42
CA ARG A 227 -2.37 -9.27 1.04
C ARG A 227 -1.54 -10.15 0.12
N TYR A 228 -1.93 -10.25 -1.14
CA TYR A 228 -1.23 -11.09 -2.12
C TYR A 228 0.27 -10.77 -2.18
N VAL A 229 0.60 -9.49 -2.33
CA VAL A 229 2.00 -9.03 -2.37
C VAL A 229 2.70 -9.21 -1.03
N CYS A 230 2.02 -8.94 0.09
CA CYS A 230 2.61 -9.17 1.41
C CYS A 230 2.87 -10.66 1.73
N GLU A 231 2.10 -11.55 1.12
CA GLU A 231 2.23 -13.01 1.32
C GLU A 231 3.17 -13.66 0.32
N LYS A 232 3.29 -13.08 -0.88
CA LYS A 232 4.12 -13.57 -1.99
C LYS A 232 4.92 -12.42 -2.62
N PRO A 233 5.75 -11.70 -1.86
CA PRO A 233 6.42 -10.50 -2.36
C PRO A 233 7.41 -10.78 -3.50
N TYR A 234 7.89 -12.01 -3.65
CA TYR A 234 8.71 -12.40 -4.81
C TYR A 234 7.98 -12.22 -6.15
N GLU A 235 6.65 -12.34 -6.19
CA GLU A 235 5.88 -12.11 -7.41
C GLU A 235 6.08 -10.69 -7.97
N LEU A 236 6.50 -9.73 -7.15
CA LEU A 236 6.80 -8.36 -7.59
C LEU A 236 7.89 -8.30 -8.68
N THR A 237 8.78 -9.29 -8.75
CA THR A 237 9.80 -9.36 -9.82
C THR A 237 9.19 -9.39 -11.23
N LYS A 238 7.93 -9.82 -11.34
CA LYS A 238 7.19 -9.92 -12.61
C LYS A 238 6.43 -8.63 -12.97
N VAL A 239 6.27 -7.71 -12.01
CA VAL A 239 5.40 -6.53 -12.14
C VAL A 239 5.85 -5.63 -13.29
N ASP A 240 7.13 -5.31 -13.33
CA ASP A 240 7.67 -4.39 -14.33
C ASP A 240 7.50 -4.92 -15.75
N LYS A 241 7.61 -6.24 -15.95
CA LYS A 241 7.35 -6.88 -17.23
C LYS A 241 5.88 -6.92 -17.59
N ILE A 242 5.02 -7.30 -16.63
CA ILE A 242 3.59 -7.50 -16.89
C ILE A 242 2.88 -6.16 -17.11
N PHE A 243 3.16 -5.16 -16.28
CA PHE A 243 2.39 -3.91 -16.24
C PHE A 243 3.07 -2.75 -16.96
N TYR A 244 4.41 -2.73 -17.02
CA TYR A 244 5.17 -1.60 -17.55
C TYR A 244 6.01 -1.94 -18.79
N GLN A 245 5.79 -3.12 -19.38
CA GLN A 245 6.47 -3.57 -20.61
C GLN A 245 8.01 -3.53 -20.50
N SER A 246 8.55 -3.63 -19.30
CA SER A 246 9.99 -3.67 -19.09
C SER A 246 10.59 -4.94 -19.69
N THR A 247 11.69 -4.80 -20.40
CA THR A 247 12.45 -5.95 -20.94
C THR A 247 13.37 -6.58 -19.89
N LYS A 248 13.60 -5.88 -18.77
CA LYS A 248 14.51 -6.33 -17.71
C LYS A 248 13.71 -6.86 -16.53
N GLU A 249 13.84 -8.14 -16.25
CA GLU A 249 13.46 -8.75 -14.97
C GLU A 249 14.69 -8.80 -14.07
N ILE A 250 14.50 -8.61 -12.78
CA ILE A 250 15.56 -8.84 -11.82
C ILE A 250 15.71 -10.35 -11.62
N ASP A 251 16.92 -10.86 -11.76
CA ASP A 251 17.21 -12.25 -11.45
C ASP A 251 17.28 -12.44 -9.91
N ILE A 252 17.06 -13.68 -9.50
CA ILE A 252 16.96 -14.03 -8.08
C ILE A 252 18.27 -13.81 -7.32
N GLU A 253 19.42 -13.99 -7.99
CA GLU A 253 20.73 -13.82 -7.40
C GLU A 253 20.99 -12.33 -7.08
N THR A 254 20.77 -11.48 -8.06
CA THR A 254 20.86 -10.02 -7.89
C THR A 254 19.93 -9.54 -6.79
N LEU A 255 18.68 -10.04 -6.74
CA LEU A 255 17.72 -9.67 -5.70
C LEU A 255 18.23 -10.05 -4.29
N VAL A 256 18.74 -11.27 -4.13
CA VAL A 256 19.26 -11.75 -2.84
C VAL A 256 20.49 -10.95 -2.39
N MET A 257 21.40 -10.64 -3.32
CA MET A 257 22.58 -9.80 -3.04
C MET A 257 22.21 -8.36 -2.63
N MET A 258 21.20 -7.76 -3.28
CA MET A 258 20.70 -6.44 -2.91
C MET A 258 20.07 -6.47 -1.51
N MET A 259 19.35 -7.51 -1.15
CA MET A 259 18.75 -7.68 0.19
C MET A 259 19.84 -7.83 1.27
N GLU A 260 20.89 -8.59 0.99
CA GLU A 260 22.03 -8.74 1.89
C GLU A 260 22.74 -7.42 2.12
N LYS A 261 23.09 -6.72 1.05
CA LYS A 261 23.72 -5.39 1.11
C LYS A 261 22.90 -4.44 1.98
N TYR A 262 21.60 -4.37 1.74
CA TYR A 262 20.68 -3.54 2.53
C TYR A 262 20.65 -3.93 4.01
N LEU A 263 20.67 -5.23 4.32
CA LEU A 263 20.72 -5.72 5.69
C LEU A 263 22.02 -5.27 6.39
N ILE A 264 23.17 -5.47 5.75
CA ILE A 264 24.49 -5.10 6.30
C ILE A 264 24.58 -3.58 6.53
N GLU A 265 24.19 -2.77 5.55
CA GLU A 265 24.19 -1.31 5.67
C GLU A 265 23.34 -0.83 6.85
N ASN A 266 22.15 -1.39 7.04
CA ASN A 266 21.26 -1.02 8.15
C ASN A 266 21.82 -1.49 9.51
N GLN A 267 22.43 -2.66 9.58
CA GLN A 267 23.10 -3.13 10.81
C GLN A 267 24.27 -2.24 11.20
N ASN A 268 25.05 -1.78 10.24
CA ASN A 268 26.15 -0.83 10.46
C ASN A 268 25.65 0.53 10.98
N LEU A 269 24.42 0.91 10.64
CA LEU A 269 23.74 2.10 11.18
C LEU A 269 23.08 1.86 12.55
N GLY A 270 23.21 0.65 13.12
CA GLY A 270 22.66 0.29 14.44
C GLY A 270 21.20 -0.14 14.43
N PHE A 271 20.59 -0.38 13.26
CA PHE A 271 19.24 -0.91 13.19
C PHE A 271 19.20 -2.43 13.43
N SER A 272 18.08 -2.90 13.98
CA SER A 272 17.89 -4.34 14.20
C SER A 272 17.73 -5.09 12.88
N GLY A 273 18.68 -5.96 12.57
CA GLY A 273 18.59 -6.85 11.39
C GLY A 273 17.36 -7.77 11.39
N TYR A 274 16.76 -8.03 12.55
CA TYR A 274 15.55 -8.86 12.66
C TYR A 274 14.38 -8.31 11.86
N LEU A 275 14.17 -6.98 11.88
CA LEU A 275 13.08 -6.34 11.14
C LEU A 275 13.21 -6.53 9.63
N ILE A 276 14.44 -6.52 9.12
CA ILE A 276 14.71 -6.75 7.69
C ILE A 276 14.59 -8.24 7.36
N LYS A 277 15.23 -9.11 8.15
CA LYS A 277 15.23 -10.56 7.96
C LYS A 277 13.82 -11.15 7.91
N ARG A 278 12.88 -10.67 8.74
CA ARG A 278 11.48 -11.13 8.71
C ARG A 278 10.81 -10.89 7.35
N HIS A 279 11.11 -9.76 6.68
CA HIS A 279 10.61 -9.47 5.35
C HIS A 279 11.33 -10.31 4.28
N MET A 280 12.65 -10.46 4.38
CA MET A 280 13.41 -11.35 3.48
C MET A 280 12.84 -12.78 3.48
N VAL A 281 12.52 -13.32 4.66
CA VAL A 281 11.89 -14.65 4.78
C VAL A 281 10.60 -14.74 3.99
N ASN A 282 9.78 -13.67 4.00
CA ASN A 282 8.51 -13.68 3.27
C ASN A 282 8.69 -13.72 1.75
N PHE A 283 9.77 -13.17 1.20
CA PHE A 283 10.08 -13.25 -0.23
C PHE A 283 10.26 -14.70 -0.72
N PHE A 284 10.76 -15.57 0.12
CA PHE A 284 10.99 -16.97 -0.24
C PHE A 284 9.93 -17.94 0.27
N LYS A 285 8.81 -17.41 0.78
CA LYS A 285 7.67 -18.23 1.21
C LYS A 285 7.03 -18.92 0.01
N GLY A 286 6.85 -20.24 0.12
CA GLY A 286 6.28 -21.06 -0.97
C GLY A 286 7.32 -21.66 -1.90
N PHE A 287 8.58 -21.24 -1.83
CA PHE A 287 9.67 -21.92 -2.54
C PHE A 287 9.96 -23.29 -1.96
N SER A 288 10.45 -24.20 -2.80
CA SER A 288 11.06 -25.43 -2.30
C SER A 288 12.22 -25.08 -1.38
N TYR A 289 12.34 -25.83 -0.29
CA TYR A 289 13.34 -25.54 0.75
C TYR A 289 13.15 -24.20 1.48
N SER A 290 11.99 -23.56 1.41
CA SER A 290 11.71 -22.30 2.12
C SER A 290 12.03 -22.38 3.63
N LYS A 291 11.84 -23.57 4.25
CA LYS A 291 12.21 -23.81 5.65
C LYS A 291 13.72 -23.67 5.87
N LYS A 292 14.55 -24.25 4.97
CA LYS A 292 16.01 -24.14 5.05
C LYS A 292 16.47 -22.70 4.77
N ILE A 293 15.91 -22.06 3.75
CA ILE A 293 16.21 -20.65 3.43
C ILE A 293 15.87 -19.75 4.63
N ARG A 294 14.73 -19.97 5.27
CA ARG A 294 14.37 -19.25 6.50
C ARG A 294 15.42 -19.43 7.62
N GLN A 295 15.92 -20.66 7.83
CA GLN A 295 16.93 -20.92 8.85
C GLN A 295 18.23 -20.15 8.55
N ILE A 296 18.67 -20.11 7.29
CA ILE A 296 19.85 -19.37 6.86
C ILE A 296 19.64 -17.86 7.06
N ILE A 297 18.49 -17.31 6.62
CA ILE A 297 18.20 -15.86 6.77
C ILE A 297 18.16 -15.45 8.23
N MET A 298 17.59 -16.29 9.11
CA MET A 298 17.43 -15.96 10.53
C MET A 298 18.65 -16.26 11.37
N SER A 299 19.69 -16.89 10.81
CA SER A 299 20.96 -17.12 11.52
C SER A 299 21.75 -15.83 11.74
N ASP A 300 22.67 -15.83 12.70
CA ASP A 300 23.55 -14.67 12.95
C ASP A 300 24.50 -14.44 11.77
N ASN A 301 24.95 -15.51 11.13
CA ASN A 301 25.78 -15.47 9.92
C ASN A 301 24.92 -15.80 8.70
N LEU A 302 24.40 -14.75 8.05
CA LEU A 302 23.67 -14.91 6.79
C LEU A 302 24.63 -15.43 5.70
N ASN A 303 24.33 -16.59 5.14
CA ASN A 303 25.07 -17.18 4.02
C ASN A 303 24.27 -17.08 2.73
N VAL A 304 24.47 -15.99 2.00
CA VAL A 304 23.76 -15.67 0.75
C VAL A 304 24.12 -16.64 -0.37
N ASP A 305 25.37 -17.09 -0.47
CA ASP A 305 25.81 -18.07 -1.48
C ASP A 305 25.07 -19.40 -1.33
N GLU A 306 24.80 -19.82 -0.10
CA GLU A 306 24.00 -21.02 0.15
C GLU A 306 22.54 -20.83 -0.27
N ILE A 307 21.94 -19.66 0.00
CA ILE A 307 20.59 -19.34 -0.47
C ILE A 307 20.54 -19.39 -2.00
N ILE A 308 21.45 -18.72 -2.69
CA ILE A 308 21.54 -18.68 -4.15
C ILE A 308 21.70 -20.09 -4.72
N ARG A 309 22.59 -20.91 -4.12
CA ARG A 309 22.80 -22.30 -4.55
C ARG A 309 21.52 -23.15 -4.40
N ILE A 310 20.75 -22.97 -3.32
CA ILE A 310 19.48 -23.66 -3.11
C ILE A 310 18.47 -23.24 -4.18
N LEU A 311 18.38 -21.96 -4.48
CA LEU A 311 17.44 -21.41 -5.47
C LEU A 311 17.79 -21.81 -6.89
N LYS A 312 19.08 -21.78 -7.28
CA LYS A 312 19.56 -22.19 -8.62
C LYS A 312 19.38 -23.67 -8.90
N LYS A 313 19.60 -24.57 -7.93
CA LYS A 313 19.43 -26.03 -8.11
C LYS A 313 18.06 -26.45 -8.65
N LYS A 314 17.05 -25.60 -8.56
CA LYS A 314 15.69 -25.87 -9.02
C LYS A 314 15.34 -25.27 -10.38
N HIS A 315 15.97 -24.18 -10.79
CA HIS A 315 15.79 -23.67 -12.17
C HIS A 315 16.37 -24.63 -13.22
N LEU A 316 17.27 -25.54 -12.81
CA LEU A 316 17.80 -26.62 -13.67
C LEU A 316 16.89 -27.86 -13.73
N LEU A 317 15.83 -27.96 -12.90
CA LEU A 317 14.91 -29.10 -12.85
C LEU A 317 13.51 -28.78 -13.41
N VAL A 318 13.28 -27.60 -13.93
CA VAL A 318 12.01 -27.12 -14.51
C VAL A 318 12.22 -26.60 -15.96
N ALA A 319 13.40 -26.81 -16.54
CA ALA A 319 13.71 -26.54 -17.94
C ALA A 319 13.59 -27.82 -18.78
#